data_6878fe20be55aa41b798db1949a403b2
#
_entry.id   6878fe20be55aa41b798db1949a403b2
#
_cell.length_a   1.000
_cell.length_b   1.000
_cell.length_c   1.000
_cell.angle_alpha   90.00
_cell.angle_beta   90.00
_cell.angle_gamma   90.00
#
_symmetry.space_group_name_H-M   'P 1'
#
loop_
_entity.id
_entity.type
_entity.pdbx_description
1 polymer ?
#
loop_
_entity_poly.entity_id
_entity_poly.type
_entity_poly.pdbx_seq_one_letter_code
_entity_poly.pdbx_strand_id
1 'polypeptide(L)'
;LNVFHWHLTEDQGWRMPIKKFPKLSSVSAYRKETLIGHYNDKPHKFDGVKYGGYYELNEIEDVIRYASDRYVTVIPEIEMPGHATAALSAYPGLSCSGGPHETETVWGIHKEVFCAGNEDTFHFLEQILEEVSTIFPGPYIHIGGDECPKKRWSECEKCQKRIKDENLKNEDELQSYFIKRIEKVLLKFNKRLIGWDEILEGGLAPNAVVHSWRGMDGGIEAANAGHEVIMSPTTNVYFCLLYTSDAADEMDG
;
A
#
# COMPACT_ATOMS: atom_id res chain seq x y z
N LEU A 1 18.16 3.25 15.13
CA LEU A 1 16.87 2.87 14.57
C LEU A 1 16.02 2.23 15.65
N ASN A 2 14.77 2.65 15.78
CA ASN A 2 13.82 2.11 16.75
C ASN A 2 12.51 1.62 16.07
N VAL A 3 12.38 1.84 14.76
CA VAL A 3 11.28 1.37 13.94
C VAL A 3 11.81 0.77 12.65
N PHE A 4 11.23 -0.34 12.22
CA PHE A 4 11.43 -0.97 10.92
C PHE A 4 10.09 -1.00 10.19
N HIS A 5 9.96 -0.18 9.14
CA HIS A 5 8.83 -0.20 8.23
C HIS A 5 9.06 -1.29 7.19
N TRP A 6 8.18 -2.28 7.12
CA TRP A 6 8.32 -3.46 6.27
C TRP A 6 7.22 -3.50 5.22
N HIS A 7 7.56 -3.13 3.99
CA HIS A 7 6.67 -3.13 2.84
C HIS A 7 6.48 -4.57 2.35
N LEU A 8 5.32 -5.16 2.62
CA LEU A 8 5.05 -6.59 2.40
C LEU A 8 4.16 -6.89 1.21
N THR A 9 3.52 -5.88 0.63
CA THR A 9 2.61 -6.07 -0.51
C THR A 9 2.77 -4.95 -1.52
N GLU A 10 2.70 -5.29 -2.81
CA GLU A 10 2.86 -4.35 -3.91
C GLU A 10 2.23 -4.95 -5.19
N ASP A 11 2.06 -4.16 -6.25
CA ASP A 11 1.57 -4.61 -7.56
C ASP A 11 2.38 -5.76 -8.16
N GLN A 12 3.70 -5.83 -7.87
CA GLN A 12 4.62 -6.85 -8.35
C GLN A 12 4.71 -8.08 -7.45
N GLY A 13 3.99 -8.11 -6.34
CA GLY A 13 3.95 -9.31 -5.50
C GLY A 13 3.48 -9.10 -4.07
N TRP A 14 2.81 -10.11 -3.56
CA TRP A 14 2.37 -10.25 -2.18
C TRP A 14 3.36 -11.13 -1.41
N ARG A 15 3.89 -10.68 -0.27
CA ARG A 15 5.07 -11.28 0.36
C ARG A 15 4.84 -11.96 1.71
N MET A 16 3.59 -12.14 2.13
CA MET A 16 3.29 -12.85 3.37
C MET A 16 2.09 -13.80 3.22
N PRO A 17 2.07 -14.92 3.95
CA PRO A 17 0.92 -15.83 3.91
C PRO A 17 -0.25 -15.26 4.70
N ILE A 18 -1.46 -15.48 4.18
CA ILE A 18 -2.73 -15.23 4.86
C ILE A 18 -3.53 -16.53 4.82
N LYS A 19 -3.80 -17.12 5.97
CA LYS A 19 -4.41 -18.45 6.07
C LYS A 19 -5.77 -18.54 5.38
N LYS A 20 -6.58 -17.50 5.53
CA LYS A 20 -7.92 -17.43 4.89
C LYS A 20 -7.84 -17.26 3.37
N PHE A 21 -6.71 -16.76 2.86
CA PHE A 21 -6.54 -16.40 1.45
C PHE A 21 -5.24 -16.98 0.84
N PRO A 22 -5.13 -18.31 0.74
CA PRO A 22 -3.88 -18.97 0.33
C PRO A 22 -3.42 -18.62 -1.09
N LYS A 23 -4.31 -18.12 -1.95
CA LYS A 23 -3.94 -17.66 -3.28
C LYS A 23 -3.05 -16.41 -3.27
N LEU A 24 -3.03 -15.62 -2.17
CA LEU A 24 -2.10 -14.51 -2.01
C LEU A 24 -0.64 -14.97 -2.03
N SER A 25 -0.34 -16.15 -1.46
CA SER A 25 0.99 -16.74 -1.53
C SER A 25 1.22 -17.59 -2.79
N SER A 26 0.21 -18.34 -3.24
CA SER A 26 0.40 -19.30 -4.36
C SER A 26 0.27 -18.65 -5.74
N VAL A 27 -0.41 -17.51 -5.86
CA VAL A 27 -0.62 -16.77 -7.12
C VAL A 27 0.03 -15.39 -7.04
N SER A 28 -0.42 -14.54 -6.12
CA SER A 28 -0.03 -13.12 -6.04
C SER A 28 1.43 -12.90 -5.67
N ALA A 29 2.13 -13.90 -5.12
CA ALA A 29 3.54 -13.82 -4.81
C ALA A 29 4.45 -13.92 -6.05
N TYR A 30 3.90 -14.22 -7.21
CA TYR A 30 4.69 -14.53 -8.41
C TYR A 30 4.25 -13.67 -9.59
N ARG A 31 5.24 -13.17 -10.34
CA ARG A 31 5.06 -12.52 -11.66
C ARG A 31 5.74 -13.33 -12.76
N LYS A 32 5.27 -13.18 -13.99
CA LYS A 32 5.74 -14.00 -15.13
C LYS A 32 7.17 -13.70 -15.57
N GLU A 33 7.60 -12.46 -15.37
CA GLU A 33 8.90 -11.94 -15.80
C GLU A 33 9.22 -10.64 -15.06
N THR A 34 10.44 -10.12 -15.21
CA THR A 34 10.87 -8.87 -14.59
C THR A 34 11.40 -7.90 -15.64
N LEU A 35 11.09 -6.61 -15.50
CA LEU A 35 11.66 -5.53 -16.30
C LEU A 35 13.20 -5.51 -16.18
N ILE A 36 13.90 -5.46 -17.31
CA ILE A 36 15.34 -5.23 -17.38
C ILE A 36 15.60 -3.77 -17.66
N GLY A 37 16.44 -3.14 -16.84
CA GLY A 37 16.76 -1.72 -16.95
C GLY A 37 15.75 -0.83 -16.20
N HIS A 38 15.71 0.44 -16.58
CA HIS A 38 14.89 1.43 -15.93
C HIS A 38 13.50 1.55 -16.59
N TYR A 39 12.47 1.95 -15.84
CA TYR A 39 11.11 2.17 -16.34
C TYR A 39 11.03 3.13 -17.53
N ASN A 40 11.92 4.13 -17.58
CA ASN A 40 11.97 5.09 -18.67
C ASN A 40 12.63 4.55 -19.95
N ASP A 41 13.33 3.41 -19.88
CA ASP A 41 13.95 2.78 -21.04
C ASP A 41 12.89 2.17 -21.96
N LYS A 42 12.73 2.72 -23.15
CA LYS A 42 11.71 2.26 -24.10
C LYS A 42 12.39 1.77 -25.40
N PRO A 43 11.90 0.68 -26.00
CA PRO A 43 10.86 -0.22 -25.53
C PRO A 43 11.28 -1.03 -24.31
N HIS A 44 10.37 -1.35 -23.41
CA HIS A 44 10.64 -2.21 -22.27
C HIS A 44 11.18 -3.58 -22.71
N LYS A 45 12.17 -4.08 -22.00
CA LYS A 45 12.71 -5.44 -22.15
C LYS A 45 12.48 -6.22 -20.89
N PHE A 46 12.23 -7.52 -21.02
CA PHE A 46 11.96 -8.41 -19.91
C PHE A 46 12.88 -9.62 -19.93
N ASP A 47 13.15 -10.20 -18.79
CA ASP A 47 14.02 -11.37 -18.65
C ASP A 47 13.33 -12.68 -19.06
N GLY A 48 11.99 -12.70 -19.17
CA GLY A 48 11.21 -13.87 -19.51
C GLY A 48 11.25 -14.98 -18.42
N VAL A 49 11.71 -14.66 -17.22
CA VAL A 49 11.88 -15.61 -16.12
C VAL A 49 10.84 -15.35 -15.03
N LYS A 50 10.05 -16.40 -14.70
CA LYS A 50 9.12 -16.31 -13.58
C LYS A 50 9.88 -16.01 -12.30
N TYR A 51 9.46 -14.93 -11.61
CA TYR A 51 10.05 -14.48 -10.36
C TYR A 51 9.00 -14.35 -9.26
N GLY A 52 9.40 -14.59 -8.01
CA GLY A 52 8.55 -14.37 -6.86
C GLY A 52 8.98 -15.18 -5.66
N GLY A 53 8.15 -15.13 -4.64
CA GLY A 53 8.34 -15.73 -3.34
C GLY A 53 7.61 -14.93 -2.28
N TYR A 54 7.53 -15.47 -1.10
CA TYR A 54 6.97 -14.85 0.08
C TYR A 54 7.74 -15.37 1.30
N TYR A 55 7.67 -14.64 2.39
CA TYR A 55 8.21 -15.10 3.67
C TYR A 55 7.25 -16.12 4.28
N GLU A 56 7.77 -17.20 4.81
CA GLU A 56 6.99 -18.11 5.63
C GLU A 56 6.67 -17.45 6.98
N LEU A 57 5.58 -17.89 7.65
CA LEU A 57 5.15 -17.28 8.90
C LEU A 57 6.24 -17.30 9.97
N ASN A 58 6.98 -18.40 10.10
CA ASN A 58 8.09 -18.51 11.04
C ASN A 58 9.23 -17.54 10.74
N GLU A 59 9.49 -17.22 9.47
CA GLU A 59 10.49 -16.21 9.10
C GLU A 59 10.04 -14.81 9.51
N ILE A 60 8.75 -14.49 9.33
CA ILE A 60 8.17 -13.23 9.80
C ILE A 60 8.27 -13.12 11.33
N GLU A 61 7.90 -14.18 12.05
CA GLU A 61 7.98 -14.25 13.50
C GLU A 61 9.44 -14.10 13.99
N ASP A 62 10.41 -14.68 13.28
CA ASP A 62 11.83 -14.57 13.58
C ASP A 62 12.33 -13.13 13.42
N VAL A 63 11.91 -12.42 12.35
CA VAL A 63 12.23 -11.00 12.14
C VAL A 63 11.64 -10.15 13.27
N ILE A 64 10.37 -10.37 13.63
CA ILE A 64 9.70 -9.63 14.70
C ILE A 64 10.42 -9.85 16.05
N ARG A 65 10.77 -11.10 16.38
CA ARG A 65 11.51 -11.44 17.59
C ARG A 65 12.90 -10.78 17.60
N TYR A 66 13.65 -10.92 16.52
CA TYR A 66 14.97 -10.31 16.38
C TYR A 66 14.95 -8.79 16.55
N ALA A 67 13.94 -8.14 15.97
CA ALA A 67 13.71 -6.70 16.12
C ALA A 67 13.36 -6.33 17.57
N SER A 68 12.44 -7.08 18.19
CA SER A 68 12.00 -6.87 19.57
C SER A 68 13.15 -6.96 20.57
N ASP A 69 14.05 -7.95 20.42
CA ASP A 69 15.26 -8.12 21.25
C ASP A 69 16.21 -6.92 21.17
N ARG A 70 16.00 -6.03 20.19
CA ARG A 70 16.79 -4.81 19.94
C ARG A 70 15.98 -3.53 20.11
N TYR A 71 14.80 -3.64 20.71
CA TYR A 71 13.88 -2.52 20.92
C TYR A 71 13.45 -1.82 19.61
N VAL A 72 13.37 -2.59 18.51
CA VAL A 72 12.89 -2.12 17.22
C VAL A 72 11.44 -2.61 17.01
N THR A 73 10.53 -1.70 16.78
CA THR A 73 9.14 -2.02 16.41
C THR A 73 9.06 -2.27 14.91
N VAL A 74 8.49 -3.42 14.51
CA VAL A 74 8.19 -3.70 13.10
C VAL A 74 6.80 -3.18 12.77
N ILE A 75 6.69 -2.36 11.72
CA ILE A 75 5.43 -1.85 11.18
C ILE A 75 5.23 -2.49 9.80
N PRO A 76 4.26 -3.40 9.64
CA PRO A 76 3.96 -3.98 8.32
C PRO A 76 3.20 -2.98 7.46
N GLU A 77 3.48 -2.96 6.15
CA GLU A 77 2.68 -2.25 5.16
C GLU A 77 1.91 -3.23 4.30
N ILE A 78 0.60 -3.00 4.22
CA ILE A 78 -0.37 -3.75 3.41
C ILE A 78 -1.10 -2.74 2.53
N GLU A 79 -0.76 -2.72 1.27
CA GLU A 79 -1.21 -1.73 0.30
C GLU A 79 -2.70 -1.79 0.00
N MET A 80 -3.34 -0.63 0.09
CA MET A 80 -4.74 -0.36 -0.26
C MET A 80 -5.04 1.14 -0.28
N PRO A 81 -5.94 1.64 -1.15
CA PRO A 81 -6.67 0.89 -2.18
C PRO A 81 -5.92 0.72 -3.48
N GLY A 82 -4.85 1.47 -3.73
CA GLY A 82 -3.90 1.34 -4.83
C GLY A 82 -2.90 0.22 -4.60
N HIS A 83 -1.93 0.06 -5.50
CA HIS A 83 -0.84 -0.95 -5.43
C HIS A 83 -1.33 -2.38 -5.12
N ALA A 84 -2.51 -2.71 -5.65
CA ALA A 84 -3.28 -3.90 -5.29
C ALA A 84 -3.31 -4.98 -6.37
N THR A 85 -2.65 -4.77 -7.52
CA THR A 85 -2.78 -5.64 -8.70
C THR A 85 -2.37 -7.07 -8.40
N ALA A 86 -1.34 -7.28 -7.55
CA ALA A 86 -0.97 -8.63 -7.14
C ALA A 86 -2.12 -9.34 -6.37
N ALA A 87 -2.75 -8.66 -5.41
CA ALA A 87 -3.90 -9.22 -4.70
C ALA A 87 -5.09 -9.48 -5.66
N LEU A 88 -5.35 -8.56 -6.57
CA LEU A 88 -6.41 -8.65 -7.56
C LEU A 88 -6.17 -9.76 -8.60
N SER A 89 -4.91 -10.13 -8.87
CA SER A 89 -4.59 -11.29 -9.73
C SER A 89 -5.14 -12.60 -9.18
N ALA A 90 -5.16 -12.76 -7.87
CA ALA A 90 -5.72 -13.95 -7.20
C ALA A 90 -7.22 -13.82 -6.89
N TYR A 91 -7.70 -12.60 -6.65
CA TYR A 91 -9.07 -12.29 -6.26
C TYR A 91 -9.68 -11.18 -7.12
N PRO A 92 -9.86 -11.41 -8.45
CA PRO A 92 -10.22 -10.36 -9.40
C PRO A 92 -11.60 -9.73 -9.14
N GLY A 93 -12.51 -10.44 -8.48
CA GLY A 93 -13.83 -9.93 -8.11
C GLY A 93 -13.81 -8.75 -7.13
N LEU A 94 -12.64 -8.45 -6.52
CA LEU A 94 -12.46 -7.31 -5.62
C LEU A 94 -12.09 -6.01 -6.35
N SER A 95 -11.79 -6.09 -7.66
CA SER A 95 -11.57 -4.92 -8.52
C SER A 95 -12.87 -4.37 -9.09
N CYS A 96 -12.81 -3.16 -9.63
CA CYS A 96 -13.95 -2.55 -10.33
C CYS A 96 -14.28 -3.25 -11.65
N SER A 97 -13.26 -3.79 -12.34
CA SER A 97 -13.41 -4.44 -13.66
C SER A 97 -13.73 -5.93 -13.59
N GLY A 98 -13.51 -6.59 -12.44
CA GLY A 98 -13.72 -8.03 -12.26
C GLY A 98 -12.65 -8.92 -12.90
N GLY A 99 -11.59 -8.33 -13.47
CA GLY A 99 -10.47 -9.04 -14.09
C GLY A 99 -10.73 -9.58 -15.50
N PRO A 100 -9.87 -10.47 -16.00
CA PRO A 100 -8.72 -11.05 -15.30
C PRO A 100 -7.59 -10.04 -15.07
N HIS A 101 -6.77 -10.28 -14.03
CA HIS A 101 -5.58 -9.49 -13.70
C HIS A 101 -4.37 -10.40 -13.59
N GLU A 102 -3.20 -9.85 -13.86
CA GLU A 102 -1.91 -10.50 -13.64
C GLU A 102 -1.09 -9.66 -12.65
N THR A 103 -0.24 -10.32 -11.86
CA THR A 103 0.75 -9.63 -11.05
C THR A 103 1.67 -8.82 -11.96
N GLU A 104 1.91 -7.57 -11.63
CA GLU A 104 2.64 -6.64 -12.49
C GLU A 104 4.11 -7.02 -12.66
N THR A 105 4.64 -6.72 -13.85
CA THR A 105 6.04 -7.00 -14.22
C THR A 105 6.89 -5.73 -14.29
N VAL A 106 6.24 -4.58 -14.20
CA VAL A 106 6.83 -3.25 -14.26
C VAL A 106 6.41 -2.50 -13.01
N TRP A 107 7.33 -1.76 -12.40
CA TRP A 107 7.01 -0.87 -11.28
C TRP A 107 6.36 0.44 -11.75
N GLY A 108 5.64 1.10 -10.88
CA GLY A 108 4.96 2.37 -11.16
C GLY A 108 3.50 2.35 -10.76
N ILE A 109 2.74 3.36 -11.17
CA ILE A 109 1.32 3.51 -10.83
C ILE A 109 0.47 2.69 -11.80
N HIS A 110 -0.26 1.73 -11.27
CA HIS A 110 -1.16 0.87 -12.05
C HIS A 110 -2.62 1.25 -11.83
N LYS A 111 -3.42 1.07 -12.88
CA LYS A 111 -4.82 1.56 -12.89
C LYS A 111 -5.81 0.71 -12.07
N GLU A 112 -5.43 -0.55 -11.78
CA GLU A 112 -6.30 -1.48 -11.08
C GLU A 112 -6.16 -1.27 -9.56
N VAL A 113 -7.30 -1.03 -8.93
CA VAL A 113 -7.39 -0.72 -7.51
C VAL A 113 -8.52 -1.53 -6.86
N PHE A 114 -8.50 -1.68 -5.56
CA PHE A 114 -9.64 -2.25 -4.84
C PHE A 114 -10.91 -1.44 -5.08
N CYS A 115 -12.01 -2.14 -5.31
CA CYS A 115 -13.31 -1.51 -5.55
C CYS A 115 -13.91 -0.98 -4.25
N ALA A 116 -13.92 0.35 -4.08
CA ALA A 116 -14.47 1.01 -2.90
C ALA A 116 -16.00 0.93 -2.79
N GLY A 117 -16.68 0.56 -3.86
CA GLY A 117 -18.12 0.31 -3.88
C GLY A 117 -18.53 -1.12 -3.53
N ASN A 118 -17.55 -2.05 -3.41
CA ASN A 118 -17.83 -3.47 -3.17
C ASN A 118 -17.61 -3.83 -1.70
N GLU A 119 -18.66 -4.35 -1.03
CA GLU A 119 -18.53 -4.78 0.37
C GLU A 119 -17.62 -5.98 0.55
N ASP A 120 -17.54 -6.88 -0.44
CA ASP A 120 -16.62 -8.03 -0.37
C ASP A 120 -15.15 -7.58 -0.27
N THR A 121 -14.80 -6.42 -0.85
CA THR A 121 -13.48 -5.80 -0.68
C THR A 121 -13.18 -5.50 0.78
N PHE A 122 -14.12 -4.87 1.48
CA PHE A 122 -13.92 -4.54 2.90
C PHE A 122 -13.90 -5.78 3.78
N HIS A 123 -14.74 -6.78 3.51
CA HIS A 123 -14.69 -8.06 4.22
C HIS A 123 -13.36 -8.80 4.02
N PHE A 124 -12.83 -8.79 2.80
CA PHE A 124 -11.54 -9.37 2.47
C PHE A 124 -10.41 -8.67 3.25
N LEU A 125 -10.36 -7.35 3.20
CA LEU A 125 -9.35 -6.55 3.87
C LEU A 125 -9.45 -6.64 5.40
N GLU A 126 -10.66 -6.66 5.96
CA GLU A 126 -10.87 -6.88 7.40
C GLU A 126 -10.25 -8.20 7.88
N GLN A 127 -10.46 -9.29 7.14
CA GLN A 127 -9.91 -10.60 7.48
C GLN A 127 -8.38 -10.65 7.35
N ILE A 128 -7.80 -9.94 6.38
CA ILE A 128 -6.35 -9.78 6.26
C ILE A 128 -5.79 -8.99 7.44
N LEU A 129 -6.39 -7.83 7.75
CA LEU A 129 -5.94 -6.96 8.82
C LEU A 129 -6.10 -7.60 10.20
N GLU A 130 -7.11 -8.46 10.41
CA GLU A 130 -7.25 -9.31 11.60
C GLU A 130 -6.02 -10.20 11.78
N GLU A 131 -5.63 -10.94 10.72
CA GLU A 131 -4.50 -11.86 10.77
C GLU A 131 -3.17 -11.10 10.94
N VAL A 132 -2.96 -10.04 10.17
CA VAL A 132 -1.78 -9.17 10.27
C VAL A 132 -1.66 -8.56 11.68
N SER A 133 -2.78 -8.10 12.25
CA SER A 133 -2.81 -7.52 13.61
C SER A 133 -2.41 -8.53 14.69
N THR A 134 -2.66 -9.81 14.45
CA THR A 134 -2.28 -10.91 15.36
C THR A 134 -0.79 -11.23 15.25
N ILE A 135 -0.24 -11.18 14.04
CA ILE A 135 1.17 -11.50 13.76
C ILE A 135 2.10 -10.38 14.25
N PHE A 136 1.73 -9.12 14.00
CA PHE A 136 2.55 -7.95 14.33
C PHE A 136 2.09 -7.30 15.64
N PRO A 137 2.87 -7.41 16.74
CA PRO A 137 2.46 -6.92 18.06
C PRO A 137 2.51 -5.39 18.19
N GLY A 138 3.22 -4.69 17.31
CA GLY A 138 3.34 -3.23 17.32
C GLY A 138 1.97 -2.54 17.19
N PRO A 139 1.86 -1.29 17.66
CA PRO A 139 0.58 -0.58 17.70
C PRO A 139 0.12 -0.03 16.35
N TYR A 140 0.94 -0.12 15.31
CA TYR A 140 0.67 0.49 14.01
C TYR A 140 0.62 -0.55 12.88
N ILE A 141 -0.24 -0.29 11.91
CA ILE A 141 -0.22 -0.93 10.59
C ILE A 141 -0.25 0.18 9.55
N HIS A 142 0.68 0.11 8.60
CA HIS A 142 0.71 0.99 7.45
C HIS A 142 -0.16 0.39 6.34
N ILE A 143 -1.00 1.21 5.72
CA ILE A 143 -1.95 0.76 4.69
C ILE A 143 -1.60 1.25 3.29
N GLY A 144 -0.44 1.90 3.11
CA GLY A 144 -0.12 2.61 1.88
C GLY A 144 -1.01 3.84 1.71
N GLY A 145 -1.97 3.77 0.82
CA GLY A 145 -2.93 4.85 0.55
C GLY A 145 -2.48 5.80 -0.54
N ASP A 146 -1.25 5.62 -1.03
CA ASP A 146 -0.60 6.41 -2.06
C ASP A 146 -1.06 6.03 -3.48
N GLU A 147 -0.78 6.94 -4.38
CA GLU A 147 -0.85 6.78 -5.84
C GLU A 147 -2.09 6.04 -6.36
N CYS A 148 -3.23 6.16 -5.68
CA CYS A 148 -4.47 5.47 -6.03
C CYS A 148 -5.19 6.18 -7.20
N PRO A 149 -5.15 5.63 -8.45
CA PRO A 149 -5.84 6.26 -9.58
C PRO A 149 -7.35 6.17 -9.45
N LYS A 150 -8.03 7.30 -9.65
CA LYS A 150 -9.49 7.43 -9.49
C LYS A 150 -10.28 6.92 -10.70
N LYS A 151 -9.62 6.67 -11.82
CA LYS A 151 -10.27 6.32 -13.09
C LYS A 151 -11.19 5.10 -13.00
N ARG A 152 -10.75 4.02 -12.32
CA ARG A 152 -11.60 2.83 -12.16
C ARG A 152 -12.85 3.11 -11.33
N TRP A 153 -12.73 3.95 -10.31
CA TRP A 153 -13.88 4.33 -9.48
C TRP A 153 -14.86 5.22 -10.22
N SER A 154 -14.38 6.16 -11.04
CA SER A 154 -15.25 7.03 -11.83
C SER A 154 -16.09 6.29 -12.89
N GLU A 155 -15.59 5.15 -13.36
CA GLU A 155 -16.26 4.30 -14.35
C GLU A 155 -17.07 3.14 -13.72
N CYS A 156 -16.96 2.92 -12.40
CA CYS A 156 -17.55 1.79 -11.71
C CYS A 156 -18.92 2.14 -11.11
N GLU A 157 -19.98 1.48 -11.56
CA GLU A 157 -21.34 1.70 -11.05
C GLU A 157 -21.46 1.52 -9.52
N LYS A 158 -20.75 0.53 -8.95
CA LYS A 158 -20.75 0.28 -7.50
C LYS A 158 -20.09 1.43 -6.74
N CYS A 159 -18.97 1.97 -7.25
CA CYS A 159 -18.29 3.10 -6.65
C CYS A 159 -19.12 4.38 -6.76
N GLN A 160 -19.72 4.64 -7.93
CA GLN A 160 -20.60 5.79 -8.13
C GLN A 160 -21.88 5.70 -7.29
N LYS A 161 -22.40 4.49 -7.10
CA LYS A 161 -23.51 4.27 -6.17
C LYS A 161 -23.08 4.57 -4.72
N ARG A 162 -21.90 4.14 -4.30
CA ARG A 162 -21.35 4.42 -2.96
C ARG A 162 -21.19 5.92 -2.73
N ILE A 163 -20.64 6.65 -3.70
CA ILE A 163 -20.52 8.12 -3.64
C ILE A 163 -21.90 8.77 -3.36
N LYS A 164 -22.92 8.32 -4.07
CA LYS A 164 -24.29 8.80 -3.88
C LYS A 164 -24.87 8.46 -2.50
N ASP A 165 -24.78 7.18 -2.12
CA ASP A 165 -25.38 6.66 -0.89
C ASP A 165 -24.77 7.31 0.37
N GLU A 166 -23.45 7.60 0.32
CA GLU A 166 -22.71 8.22 1.43
C GLU A 166 -22.61 9.76 1.33
N ASN A 167 -23.29 10.36 0.33
CA ASN A 167 -23.28 11.81 0.06
C ASN A 167 -21.85 12.39 -0.11
N LEU A 168 -20.96 11.64 -0.77
CA LEU A 168 -19.61 12.08 -1.10
C LEU A 168 -19.62 12.94 -2.36
N LYS A 169 -18.64 13.84 -2.49
CA LYS A 169 -18.59 14.80 -3.61
C LYS A 169 -17.91 14.20 -4.86
N ASN A 170 -16.88 13.37 -4.64
CA ASN A 170 -16.02 12.84 -5.70
C ASN A 170 -15.26 11.59 -5.23
N GLU A 171 -14.36 11.11 -6.07
CA GLU A 171 -13.53 9.93 -5.82
C GLU A 171 -12.45 10.17 -4.74
N ASP A 172 -12.05 11.40 -4.45
CA ASP A 172 -11.13 11.71 -3.36
C ASP A 172 -11.83 11.53 -2.01
N GLU A 173 -13.08 12.01 -1.90
CA GLU A 173 -13.90 11.71 -0.72
C GLU A 173 -14.25 10.21 -0.62
N LEU A 174 -14.32 9.48 -1.74
CA LEU A 174 -14.47 8.02 -1.74
C LEU A 174 -13.20 7.34 -1.19
N GLN A 175 -12.00 7.83 -1.51
CA GLN A 175 -10.76 7.34 -0.90
C GLN A 175 -10.74 7.62 0.60
N SER A 176 -11.10 8.82 1.02
CA SER A 176 -11.26 9.17 2.43
C SER A 176 -12.26 8.24 3.15
N TYR A 177 -13.39 7.96 2.53
CA TYR A 177 -14.38 7.01 3.03
C TYR A 177 -13.79 5.61 3.20
N PHE A 178 -13.05 5.13 2.17
CA PHE A 178 -12.37 3.84 2.21
C PHE A 178 -11.41 3.76 3.40
N ILE A 179 -10.52 4.74 3.54
CA ILE A 179 -9.51 4.81 4.60
C ILE A 179 -10.16 4.89 5.99
N LYS A 180 -11.22 5.69 6.15
CA LYS A 180 -11.99 5.77 7.41
C LYS A 180 -12.64 4.44 7.78
N ARG A 181 -13.07 3.65 6.81
CA ARG A 181 -13.57 2.29 7.08
C ARG A 181 -12.46 1.35 7.53
N ILE A 182 -11.30 1.42 6.89
CA ILE A 182 -10.12 0.61 7.28
C ILE A 182 -9.62 1.02 8.66
N GLU A 183 -9.57 2.31 8.99
CA GLU A 183 -9.24 2.77 10.34
C GLU A 183 -10.17 2.14 11.40
N LYS A 184 -11.48 2.15 11.15
CA LYS A 184 -12.45 1.51 12.07
C LYS A 184 -12.19 0.02 12.26
N VAL A 185 -11.73 -0.67 11.22
CA VAL A 185 -11.33 -2.09 11.30
C VAL A 185 -10.10 -2.23 12.20
N LEU A 186 -9.06 -1.45 11.96
CA LEU A 186 -7.81 -1.50 12.74
C LEU A 186 -8.04 -1.18 14.23
N LEU A 187 -8.91 -0.23 14.52
CA LEU A 187 -9.27 0.11 15.91
C LEU A 187 -9.91 -1.06 16.67
N LYS A 188 -10.64 -1.98 16.00
CA LYS A 188 -11.16 -3.21 16.63
C LYS A 188 -10.03 -4.11 17.15
N PHE A 189 -8.86 -4.04 16.52
CA PHE A 189 -7.66 -4.82 16.86
C PHE A 189 -6.66 -4.03 17.70
N ASN A 190 -7.03 -2.86 18.21
CA ASN A 190 -6.16 -1.93 18.95
C ASN A 190 -4.94 -1.49 18.13
N LYS A 191 -5.11 -1.34 16.82
CA LYS A 191 -4.09 -0.82 15.91
C LYS A 191 -4.46 0.56 15.42
N ARG A 192 -3.45 1.39 15.20
CA ARG A 192 -3.58 2.70 14.57
C ARG A 192 -3.13 2.61 13.10
N LEU A 193 -3.84 3.32 12.26
CA LEU A 193 -3.54 3.42 10.84
C LEU A 193 -2.39 4.40 10.61
N ILE A 194 -1.42 4.00 9.81
CA ILE A 194 -0.48 4.89 9.13
C ILE A 194 -0.79 4.83 7.63
N GLY A 195 -0.71 5.94 6.94
CA GLY A 195 -0.77 6.00 5.48
C GLY A 195 0.09 7.11 4.93
N TRP A 196 0.50 6.98 3.67
CA TRP A 196 1.23 8.01 2.94
C TRP A 196 0.40 9.31 2.88
N ASP A 197 1.03 10.44 2.60
CA ASP A 197 0.37 11.75 2.72
C ASP A 197 -0.80 11.98 1.75
N GLU A 198 -1.02 11.09 0.77
CA GLU A 198 -2.23 11.08 -0.05
C GLU A 198 -3.51 10.77 0.74
N ILE A 199 -3.41 10.21 1.94
CA ILE A 199 -4.58 10.01 2.80
C ILE A 199 -5.21 11.32 3.32
N LEU A 200 -4.53 12.45 3.14
CA LEU A 200 -5.09 13.79 3.38
C LEU A 200 -6.20 14.13 2.37
N GLU A 201 -6.12 13.57 1.15
CA GLU A 201 -7.05 13.88 0.07
C GLU A 201 -8.48 13.44 0.43
N GLY A 202 -9.45 14.33 0.21
CA GLY A 202 -10.86 14.06 0.55
C GLY A 202 -11.19 14.03 2.04
N GLY A 203 -10.21 14.25 2.92
CA GLY A 203 -10.39 14.37 4.37
C GLY A 203 -9.88 13.19 5.19
N LEU A 204 -9.01 13.51 6.13
CA LEU A 204 -8.25 12.55 6.93
C LEU A 204 -9.13 11.72 7.88
N ALA A 205 -8.74 10.48 8.13
CA ALA A 205 -9.34 9.64 9.16
C ALA A 205 -8.91 10.12 10.56
N PRO A 206 -9.80 10.11 11.57
CA PRO A 206 -9.60 10.87 12.82
C PRO A 206 -8.36 10.52 13.65
N ASN A 207 -7.88 9.28 13.59
CA ASN A 207 -6.74 8.81 14.40
C ASN A 207 -5.54 8.40 13.52
N ALA A 208 -5.59 8.68 12.23
CA ALA A 208 -4.54 8.30 11.31
C ALA A 208 -3.24 9.06 11.60
N VAL A 209 -2.13 8.36 11.41
CA VAL A 209 -0.78 8.93 11.35
C VAL A 209 -0.44 9.15 9.89
N VAL A 210 0.04 10.33 9.54
CA VAL A 210 0.39 10.68 8.17
C VAL A 210 1.89 10.48 7.95
N HIS A 211 2.23 9.70 6.92
CA HIS A 211 3.61 9.49 6.51
C HIS A 211 3.91 10.34 5.26
N SER A 212 4.58 11.47 5.47
CA SER A 212 4.86 12.45 4.40
C SER A 212 6.09 12.04 3.60
N TRP A 213 5.93 11.79 2.29
CA TRP A 213 7.00 11.38 1.37
C TRP A 213 7.16 12.31 0.15
N ARG A 214 6.07 12.89 -0.36
CA ARG A 214 6.08 13.77 -1.54
C ARG A 214 6.78 15.12 -1.28
N GLY A 215 7.14 15.40 -0.05
CA GLY A 215 7.78 16.61 0.43
C GLY A 215 7.45 16.85 1.89
N MET A 216 7.54 18.08 2.34
CA MET A 216 7.25 18.44 3.73
C MET A 216 5.82 18.92 3.95
N ASP A 217 5.13 19.37 2.91
CA ASP A 217 3.86 20.07 3.00
C ASP A 217 2.75 19.20 3.58
N GLY A 218 2.64 17.93 3.15
CA GLY A 218 1.66 16.99 3.69
C GLY A 218 1.84 16.72 5.18
N GLY A 219 3.10 16.63 5.64
CA GLY A 219 3.41 16.50 7.06
C GLY A 219 3.04 17.76 7.86
N ILE A 220 3.32 18.93 7.32
CA ILE A 220 2.94 20.23 7.93
C ILE A 220 1.42 20.36 8.02
N GLU A 221 0.70 20.01 6.96
CA GLU A 221 -0.76 20.04 6.94
C GLU A 221 -1.35 19.11 8.01
N ALA A 222 -0.89 17.87 8.06
CA ALA A 222 -1.33 16.88 9.04
C ALA A 222 -1.04 17.32 10.49
N ALA A 223 0.16 17.86 10.76
CA ALA A 223 0.53 18.36 12.08
C ALA A 223 -0.34 19.55 12.50
N ASN A 224 -0.63 20.48 11.59
CA ASN A 224 -1.54 21.60 11.84
C ASN A 224 -2.98 21.15 12.11
N ALA A 225 -3.38 20.00 11.54
CA ALA A 225 -4.67 19.36 11.83
C ALA A 225 -4.67 18.55 13.14
N GLY A 226 -3.54 18.47 13.85
CA GLY A 226 -3.41 17.78 15.15
C GLY A 226 -3.09 16.29 15.04
N HIS A 227 -2.64 15.81 13.89
CA HIS A 227 -2.24 14.42 13.66
C HIS A 227 -0.76 14.18 13.93
N GLU A 228 -0.43 12.94 14.32
CA GLU A 228 0.96 12.48 14.35
C GLU A 228 1.49 12.32 12.93
N VAL A 229 2.79 12.62 12.74
CA VAL A 229 3.43 12.65 11.44
C VAL A 229 4.74 11.88 11.46
N ILE A 230 4.98 11.11 10.39
CA ILE A 230 6.29 10.56 10.06
C ILE A 230 6.81 11.35 8.86
N MET A 231 8.04 11.86 8.95
CA MET A 231 8.66 12.65 7.90
C MET A 231 9.72 11.83 7.15
N SER A 232 9.43 11.50 5.88
CA SER A 232 10.39 10.84 4.98
C SER A 232 10.39 11.46 3.57
N PRO A 233 10.56 12.80 3.45
CA PRO A 233 10.49 13.46 2.16
C PRO A 233 11.56 12.93 1.20
N THR A 234 11.17 12.67 -0.04
CA THR A 234 12.04 12.11 -1.11
C THR A 234 13.32 12.92 -1.30
N THR A 235 13.23 14.24 -1.19
CA THR A 235 14.36 15.15 -1.32
C THR A 235 15.42 15.05 -0.22
N ASN A 236 15.12 14.38 0.89
CA ASN A 236 15.97 14.36 2.06
C ASN A 236 16.43 12.97 2.50
N VAL A 237 15.59 11.94 2.30
CA VAL A 237 15.85 10.61 2.88
C VAL A 237 15.78 9.45 1.87
N TYR A 238 15.45 9.70 0.61
CA TYR A 238 15.54 8.72 -0.47
C TYR A 238 16.96 8.74 -1.05
N PHE A 239 17.88 8.06 -0.37
CA PHE A 239 19.33 8.14 -0.63
C PHE A 239 19.71 7.78 -2.07
N CYS A 240 19.01 6.84 -2.71
CA CYS A 240 19.28 6.52 -4.11
C CYS A 240 18.99 7.70 -5.05
N LEU A 241 17.93 8.48 -4.78
CA LEU A 241 17.59 9.66 -5.58
C LEU A 241 18.59 10.80 -5.35
N LEU A 242 19.01 11.01 -4.10
CA LEU A 242 20.04 12.01 -3.75
C LEU A 242 21.37 11.70 -4.42
N TYR A 243 21.80 10.43 -4.40
CA TYR A 243 23.05 10.02 -5.03
C TYR A 243 23.06 10.26 -6.56
N THR A 244 21.93 10.00 -7.24
CA THR A 244 21.82 10.20 -8.69
C THR A 244 21.76 11.68 -9.07
N SER A 245 21.20 12.55 -8.24
CA SER A 245 21.20 13.99 -8.47
C SER A 245 22.60 14.59 -8.30
N ASP A 246 23.33 14.23 -7.25
CA ASP A 246 24.69 14.70 -7.01
C ASP A 246 25.66 14.27 -8.13
N ALA A 247 25.51 13.04 -8.64
CA ALA A 247 26.34 12.56 -9.75
C ALA A 247 26.07 13.28 -11.09
N ALA A 248 24.86 13.83 -11.28
CA ALA A 248 24.52 14.63 -12.46
C ALA A 248 25.11 16.05 -12.38
N ASP A 249 25.14 16.64 -11.18
CA ASP A 249 25.68 18.00 -10.97
C ASP A 249 27.22 18.04 -11.07
N GLU A 250 27.93 16.94 -10.77
CA GLU A 250 29.38 16.84 -10.93
C GLU A 250 29.83 16.68 -12.41
N MET A 251 28.93 16.34 -13.33
CA MET A 251 29.25 16.14 -14.74
C MET A 251 29.13 17.41 -15.58
N ASP A 252 28.55 18.49 -15.06
CA ASP A 252 28.37 19.80 -15.72
C ASP A 252 29.36 20.89 -15.23
N GLY A 253 30.45 20.50 -14.57
CA GLY A 253 31.53 21.35 -14.06
C GLY A 253 32.77 21.40 -14.97
#